data_3ebaf3eaf163be1d3b53fc8c40710445
#
_entry.id   3ebaf3eaf163be1d3b53fc8c40710445
#
_cell.length_a   1.000
_cell.length_b   1.000
_cell.length_c   1.000
_cell.angle_alpha   90.00
_cell.angle_beta   90.00
_cell.angle_gamma   90.00
#
_symmetry.space_group_name_H-M   'P 1'
#
loop_
_entity.id
_entity.type
_entity.pdbx_description
1 polymer ?
#
loop_
_entity_poly.entity_id
_entity_poly.type
_entity_poly.pdbx_seq_one_letter_code
_entity_poly.pdbx_strand_id
1 'polypeptide(L)'
;MTLATSAVRKGRKFDQVLDGARHVFMHDGFEGASVDEIARVANVSKATLYSYFPDKRLLFMEVATTECQRQARHALDKIDAAAVPREVLMQTGLHFLRFVTSDFGQRIFRICVAESDRFPELGQKFYNSGPAVFRAEMAAYFKQAEARGELRMDDHVLAADQFGELCKADVWPRLIFGVTK
;
A
#
# COMPACT_ATOMS: atom_id res chain seq x y z
N MET A 1 3.01 -27.47 -16.24
CA MET A 1 4.23 -26.77 -16.68
C MET A 1 4.42 -25.58 -15.74
N THR A 2 5.29 -25.76 -14.75
CA THR A 2 5.54 -24.74 -13.71
C THR A 2 6.48 -23.71 -14.30
N LEU A 3 5.98 -22.49 -14.56
CA LEU A 3 6.83 -21.37 -14.93
C LEU A 3 7.66 -20.99 -13.71
N ALA A 4 8.94 -21.34 -13.75
CA ALA A 4 9.93 -20.90 -12.77
C ALA A 4 9.97 -19.36 -12.77
N THR A 5 9.51 -18.74 -11.70
CA THR A 5 9.66 -17.31 -11.45
C THR A 5 11.14 -17.04 -11.30
N SER A 6 11.79 -16.64 -12.37
CA SER A 6 13.17 -16.15 -12.35
C SER A 6 13.22 -14.97 -11.38
N ALA A 7 13.90 -15.14 -10.26
CA ALA A 7 14.13 -14.08 -9.31
C ALA A 7 14.84 -12.92 -10.04
N VAL A 8 14.11 -11.84 -10.33
CA VAL A 8 14.64 -10.65 -10.95
C VAL A 8 15.77 -10.12 -10.08
N ARG A 9 17.00 -10.10 -10.61
CA ARG A 9 18.16 -9.56 -9.89
C ARG A 9 17.91 -8.07 -9.62
N LYS A 10 17.53 -7.76 -8.39
CA LYS A 10 17.39 -6.38 -7.90
C LYS A 10 18.79 -5.74 -7.92
N GLY A 11 19.02 -4.78 -8.79
CA GLY A 11 20.27 -4.06 -8.95
C GLY A 11 19.99 -2.60 -9.28
N ARG A 12 21.04 -1.78 -9.38
CA ARG A 12 20.95 -0.32 -9.61
C ARG A 12 19.93 0.09 -10.68
N LYS A 13 19.85 -0.65 -11.81
CA LYS A 13 18.88 -0.36 -12.88
C LYS A 13 17.43 -0.68 -12.48
N PHE A 14 17.21 -1.69 -11.65
CA PHE A 14 15.91 -1.99 -11.12
C PHE A 14 15.39 -0.83 -10.26
N ASP A 15 16.23 -0.32 -9.34
CA ASP A 15 15.88 0.81 -8.48
C ASP A 15 15.64 2.09 -9.30
N GLN A 16 16.45 2.35 -10.35
CA GLN A 16 16.22 3.45 -11.27
C GLN A 16 14.86 3.36 -11.98
N VAL A 17 14.45 2.15 -12.40
CA VAL A 17 13.13 1.94 -13.03
C VAL A 17 12.02 2.22 -12.02
N LEU A 18 12.13 1.75 -10.79
CA LEU A 18 11.13 2.00 -9.74
C LEU A 18 11.01 3.48 -9.39
N ASP A 19 12.12 4.18 -9.24
CA ASP A 19 12.12 5.62 -8.93
C ASP A 19 11.52 6.44 -10.06
N GLY A 20 11.90 6.16 -11.30
CA GLY A 20 11.33 6.81 -12.48
C GLY A 20 9.83 6.53 -12.63
N ALA A 21 9.42 5.27 -12.45
CA ALA A 21 8.02 4.87 -12.50
C ALA A 21 7.21 5.52 -11.37
N ARG A 22 7.76 5.56 -10.17
CA ARG A 22 7.13 6.26 -9.04
C ARG A 22 6.85 7.72 -9.38
N HIS A 23 7.86 8.42 -9.90
CA HIS A 23 7.70 9.84 -10.27
C HIS A 23 6.56 10.05 -11.27
N VAL A 24 6.55 9.27 -12.34
CA VAL A 24 5.54 9.39 -13.41
C VAL A 24 4.15 8.96 -12.91
N PHE A 25 4.04 7.85 -12.19
CA PHE A 25 2.74 7.40 -11.66
C PHE A 25 2.14 8.35 -10.60
N MET A 26 2.97 9.00 -9.80
CA MET A 26 2.49 9.98 -8.82
C MET A 26 2.02 11.28 -9.49
N HIS A 27 2.64 11.67 -10.60
CA HIS A 27 2.29 12.87 -11.35
C HIS A 27 1.10 12.65 -12.30
N ASP A 28 1.19 11.63 -13.18
CA ASP A 28 0.24 11.41 -14.28
C ASP A 28 -0.85 10.40 -13.94
N GLY A 29 -0.73 9.72 -12.81
CA GLY A 29 -1.57 8.57 -12.46
C GLY A 29 -1.25 7.34 -13.32
N PHE A 30 -1.98 6.23 -13.07
CA PHE A 30 -1.74 4.98 -13.80
C PHE A 30 -2.08 5.10 -15.29
N GLU A 31 -3.24 5.69 -15.63
CA GLU A 31 -3.72 5.76 -17.01
C GLU A 31 -2.87 6.72 -17.85
N GLY A 32 -2.53 7.89 -17.30
CA GLY A 32 -1.71 8.90 -17.98
C GLY A 32 -0.24 8.54 -18.14
N ALA A 33 0.27 7.66 -17.29
CA ALA A 33 1.67 7.24 -17.33
C ALA A 33 1.97 6.38 -18.56
N SER A 34 2.90 6.80 -19.40
CA SER A 34 3.40 6.00 -20.51
C SER A 34 4.70 5.28 -20.16
N VAL A 35 4.88 4.07 -20.70
CA VAL A 35 6.14 3.30 -20.53
C VAL A 35 7.34 4.07 -21.12
N ASP A 36 7.09 4.86 -22.16
CA ASP A 36 8.10 5.71 -22.79
C ASP A 36 8.61 6.78 -21.85
N GLU A 37 7.69 7.47 -21.20
CA GLU A 37 8.01 8.51 -20.24
C GLU A 37 8.71 7.92 -19.01
N ILE A 38 8.23 6.77 -18.51
CA ILE A 38 8.88 6.07 -17.41
C ILE A 38 10.33 5.70 -17.77
N ALA A 39 10.56 5.13 -18.95
CA ALA A 39 11.90 4.76 -19.40
C ALA A 39 12.82 5.98 -19.51
N ARG A 40 12.29 7.11 -20.03
CA ARG A 40 12.99 8.39 -20.15
C ARG A 40 13.38 8.95 -18.77
N VAL A 41 12.44 9.01 -17.84
CA VAL A 41 12.67 9.54 -16.48
C VAL A 41 13.63 8.65 -15.70
N ALA A 42 13.49 7.33 -15.83
CA ALA A 42 14.38 6.35 -15.22
C ALA A 42 15.78 6.30 -15.84
N ASN A 43 16.00 6.98 -16.99
CA ASN A 43 17.23 6.93 -17.77
C ASN A 43 17.66 5.49 -18.11
N VAL A 44 16.70 4.71 -18.60
CA VAL A 44 16.92 3.33 -19.08
C VAL A 44 16.27 3.13 -20.45
N SER A 45 16.70 2.09 -21.18
CA SER A 45 16.00 1.70 -22.40
C SER A 45 14.65 1.01 -22.08
N LYS A 46 13.68 1.11 -23.01
CA LYS A 46 12.43 0.34 -22.92
C LYS A 46 12.69 -1.16 -22.75
N ALA A 47 13.68 -1.70 -23.48
CA ALA A 47 14.05 -3.11 -23.38
C ALA A 47 14.50 -3.47 -21.95
N THR A 48 15.26 -2.58 -21.31
CA THR A 48 15.67 -2.74 -19.92
C THR A 48 14.44 -2.72 -18.98
N LEU A 49 13.52 -1.78 -19.18
CA LEU A 49 12.30 -1.71 -18.39
C LEU A 49 11.46 -2.98 -18.53
N TYR A 50 11.20 -3.42 -19.77
CA TYR A 50 10.42 -4.64 -20.03
C TYR A 50 11.11 -5.93 -19.57
N SER A 51 12.43 -5.95 -19.46
CA SER A 51 13.15 -7.10 -18.87
C SER A 51 12.87 -7.29 -17.39
N TYR A 52 12.54 -6.21 -16.68
CA TYR A 52 12.12 -6.26 -15.25
C TYR A 52 10.61 -6.39 -15.09
N PHE A 53 9.87 -5.66 -15.89
CA PHE A 53 8.41 -5.53 -15.77
C PHE A 53 7.76 -5.69 -17.15
N PRO A 54 7.34 -6.91 -17.53
CA PRO A 54 6.71 -7.16 -18.84
C PRO A 54 5.36 -6.46 -19.01
N ASP A 55 4.76 -5.95 -17.93
CA ASP A 55 3.47 -5.25 -17.94
C ASP A 55 3.54 -4.00 -17.04
N LYS A 56 2.95 -2.89 -17.51
CA LYS A 56 2.85 -1.62 -16.76
C LYS A 56 2.15 -1.80 -15.41
N ARG A 57 1.18 -2.73 -15.31
CA ARG A 57 0.49 -3.06 -14.06
C ARG A 57 1.42 -3.67 -13.02
N LEU A 58 2.29 -4.59 -13.44
CA LEU A 58 3.29 -5.19 -12.55
C LEU A 58 4.27 -4.16 -12.01
N LEU A 59 4.72 -3.23 -12.87
CA LEU A 59 5.56 -2.11 -12.46
C LEU A 59 4.82 -1.19 -11.48
N PHE A 60 3.56 -0.84 -11.80
CA PHE A 60 2.74 -0.02 -10.91
C PHE A 60 2.57 -0.67 -9.55
N MET A 61 2.31 -1.97 -9.50
CA MET A 61 2.15 -2.70 -8.24
C MET A 61 3.43 -2.77 -7.41
N GLU A 62 4.60 -2.91 -8.05
CA GLU A 62 5.88 -2.85 -7.32
C GLU A 62 6.10 -1.46 -6.71
N VAL A 63 5.85 -0.39 -7.49
CA VAL A 63 5.90 0.99 -6.98
C VAL A 63 4.89 1.19 -5.86
N ALA A 64 3.66 0.74 -6.05
CA ALA A 64 2.57 0.89 -5.10
C ALA A 64 2.85 0.20 -3.77
N THR A 65 3.31 -1.06 -3.80
CA THR A 65 3.69 -1.80 -2.58
C THR A 65 4.84 -1.14 -1.83
N THR A 66 5.85 -0.68 -2.56
CA THR A 66 7.01 0.02 -1.97
C THR A 66 6.56 1.33 -1.30
N GLU A 67 5.69 2.08 -1.97
CA GLU A 67 5.17 3.34 -1.42
C GLU A 67 4.24 3.09 -0.22
N CYS A 68 3.38 2.07 -0.26
CA CYS A 68 2.56 1.68 0.89
C CYS A 68 3.40 1.34 2.11
N GLN A 69 4.45 0.54 1.94
CA GLN A 69 5.37 0.19 3.03
C GLN A 69 6.11 1.42 3.57
N ARG A 70 6.54 2.32 2.69
CA ARG A 70 7.20 3.57 3.08
C ARG A 70 6.26 4.46 3.89
N GLN A 71 5.03 4.62 3.44
CA GLN A 71 4.01 5.42 4.12
C GLN A 71 3.63 4.84 5.47
N ALA A 72 3.46 3.51 5.55
CA ALA A 72 3.16 2.82 6.80
C ALA A 72 4.28 3.03 7.83
N ARG A 73 5.55 2.83 7.45
CA ARG A 73 6.69 3.09 8.35
C ARG A 73 6.73 4.54 8.81
N HIS A 74 6.60 5.48 7.89
CA HIS A 74 6.63 6.91 8.22
C HIS A 74 5.47 7.36 9.13
N ALA A 75 4.30 6.73 9.01
CA ALA A 75 3.19 6.97 9.92
C ALA A 75 3.49 6.41 11.33
N LEU A 76 4.04 5.20 11.40
CA LEU A 76 4.41 4.55 12.67
C LEU A 76 5.54 5.30 13.39
N ASP A 77 6.56 5.77 12.67
CA ASP A 77 7.68 6.54 13.23
C ASP A 77 7.23 7.85 13.92
N LYS A 78 6.06 8.36 13.56
CA LYS A 78 5.49 9.60 14.13
C LYS A 78 4.54 9.37 15.31
N ILE A 79 4.16 8.13 15.55
CA ILE A 79 3.23 7.80 16.62
C ILE A 79 4.03 7.48 17.87
N ASP A 80 3.85 8.29 18.91
CA ASP A 80 4.35 7.95 20.23
C ASP A 80 3.47 6.83 20.82
N ALA A 81 3.96 5.60 20.76
CA ALA A 81 3.25 4.42 21.29
C ALA A 81 3.03 4.49 22.82
N ALA A 82 3.69 5.40 23.52
CA ALA A 82 3.49 5.67 24.95
C ALA A 82 2.40 6.72 25.21
N ALA A 83 1.94 7.44 24.17
CA ALA A 83 0.84 8.38 24.32
C ALA A 83 -0.48 7.69 24.67
N VAL A 84 -1.41 8.45 25.24
CA VAL A 84 -2.74 7.92 25.63
C VAL A 84 -3.49 7.36 24.43
N PRO A 85 -4.28 6.28 24.59
CA PRO A 85 -4.92 5.57 23.46
C PRO A 85 -5.75 6.46 22.56
N ARG A 86 -6.41 7.48 23.10
CA ARG A 86 -7.20 8.43 22.31
C ARG A 86 -6.34 9.16 21.26
N GLU A 87 -5.14 9.56 21.62
CA GLU A 87 -4.25 10.28 20.71
C GLU A 87 -3.67 9.35 19.63
N VAL A 88 -3.20 8.18 20.04
CA VAL A 88 -2.66 7.16 19.11
C VAL A 88 -3.72 6.75 18.10
N LEU A 89 -4.92 6.40 18.55
CA LEU A 89 -6.01 5.96 17.65
C LEU A 89 -6.47 7.09 16.72
N MET A 90 -6.58 8.32 17.22
CA MET A 90 -6.93 9.47 16.38
C MET A 90 -5.89 9.70 15.28
N GLN A 91 -4.61 9.72 15.63
CA GLN A 91 -3.52 9.94 14.68
C GLN A 91 -3.45 8.81 13.65
N THR A 92 -3.49 7.57 14.11
CA THR A 92 -3.46 6.39 13.25
C THR A 92 -4.66 6.35 12.30
N GLY A 93 -5.87 6.58 12.84
CA GLY A 93 -7.10 6.60 12.04
C GLY A 93 -7.07 7.69 10.97
N LEU A 94 -6.60 8.90 11.30
CA LEU A 94 -6.46 9.99 10.32
C LEU A 94 -5.44 9.65 9.22
N HIS A 95 -4.29 9.06 9.56
CA HIS A 95 -3.30 8.64 8.56
C HIS A 95 -3.85 7.54 7.65
N PHE A 96 -4.48 6.54 8.25
CA PHE A 96 -5.12 5.46 7.51
C PHE A 96 -6.21 5.99 6.56
N LEU A 97 -7.12 6.83 7.06
CA LEU A 97 -8.18 7.41 6.27
C LEU A 97 -7.63 8.24 5.10
N ARG A 98 -6.67 9.12 5.35
CA ARG A 98 -6.02 9.92 4.30
C ARG A 98 -5.40 9.05 3.20
N PHE A 99 -4.77 7.94 3.57
CA PHE A 99 -4.19 7.03 2.60
C PHE A 99 -5.27 6.33 1.76
N VAL A 100 -6.26 5.69 2.40
CA VAL A 100 -7.30 4.95 1.67
C VAL A 100 -8.19 5.85 0.81
N THR A 101 -8.42 7.10 1.23
CA THR A 101 -9.23 8.06 0.46
C THR A 101 -8.43 8.81 -0.62
N SER A 102 -7.10 8.68 -0.63
CA SER A 102 -6.28 9.29 -1.69
C SER A 102 -6.53 8.64 -3.05
N ASP A 103 -6.36 9.41 -4.13
CA ASP A 103 -6.43 8.87 -5.51
C ASP A 103 -5.48 7.67 -5.70
N PHE A 104 -4.30 7.76 -5.11
CA PHE A 104 -3.31 6.69 -5.18
C PHE A 104 -3.80 5.43 -4.47
N GLY A 105 -4.28 5.51 -3.22
CA GLY A 105 -4.82 4.37 -2.47
C GLY A 105 -6.00 3.70 -3.17
N GLN A 106 -6.95 4.50 -3.70
CA GLN A 106 -8.09 4.00 -4.45
C GLN A 106 -7.67 3.29 -5.75
N ARG A 107 -6.73 3.86 -6.51
CA ARG A 107 -6.23 3.27 -7.76
C ARG A 107 -5.55 1.94 -7.53
N ILE A 108 -4.66 1.86 -6.51
CA ILE A 108 -4.03 0.60 -6.12
C ILE A 108 -5.08 -0.47 -5.85
N PHE A 109 -6.04 -0.16 -4.99
CA PHE A 109 -7.07 -1.10 -4.62
C PHE A 109 -7.85 -1.60 -5.84
N ARG A 110 -8.32 -0.68 -6.71
CA ARG A 110 -9.06 -1.03 -7.92
C ARG A 110 -8.25 -1.93 -8.86
N ILE A 111 -6.97 -1.63 -9.06
CA ILE A 111 -6.09 -2.45 -9.91
C ILE A 111 -5.89 -3.82 -9.27
N CYS A 112 -5.66 -3.90 -7.95
CA CYS A 112 -5.51 -5.18 -7.27
C CYS A 112 -6.75 -6.05 -7.41
N VAL A 113 -7.94 -5.49 -7.23
CA VAL A 113 -9.20 -6.22 -7.39
C VAL A 113 -9.42 -6.65 -8.84
N ALA A 114 -9.23 -5.72 -9.80
CA ALA A 114 -9.48 -6.00 -11.22
C ALA A 114 -8.53 -7.07 -11.80
N GLU A 115 -7.31 -7.15 -11.29
CA GLU A 115 -6.28 -8.05 -11.83
C GLU A 115 -6.03 -9.30 -10.94
N SER A 116 -6.76 -9.46 -9.84
CA SER A 116 -6.54 -10.55 -8.86
C SER A 116 -6.68 -11.94 -9.48
N ASP A 117 -7.61 -12.13 -10.41
CA ASP A 117 -7.81 -13.41 -11.07
C ASP A 117 -6.69 -13.73 -12.07
N ARG A 118 -6.15 -12.71 -12.71
CA ARG A 118 -5.09 -12.86 -13.71
C ARG A 118 -3.70 -12.94 -13.07
N PHE A 119 -3.49 -12.21 -11.98
CA PHE A 119 -2.21 -12.11 -11.24
C PHE A 119 -2.47 -12.24 -9.74
N PRO A 120 -2.75 -13.44 -9.22
CA PRO A 120 -3.08 -13.65 -7.80
C PRO A 120 -1.99 -13.12 -6.84
N GLU A 121 -0.72 -13.15 -7.28
CA GLU A 121 0.41 -12.63 -6.51
C GLU A 121 0.34 -11.11 -6.25
N LEU A 122 -0.36 -10.35 -7.10
CA LEU A 122 -0.56 -8.90 -6.89
C LEU A 122 -1.44 -8.64 -5.68
N GLY A 123 -2.57 -9.34 -5.58
CA GLY A 123 -3.48 -9.26 -4.45
C GLY A 123 -2.78 -9.64 -3.14
N GLN A 124 -2.04 -10.75 -3.15
CA GLN A 124 -1.26 -11.22 -1.99
C GLN A 124 -0.20 -10.20 -1.57
N LYS A 125 0.52 -9.64 -2.53
CA LYS A 125 1.57 -8.65 -2.30
C LYS A 125 1.00 -7.35 -1.71
N PHE A 126 -0.11 -6.87 -2.27
CA PHE A 126 -0.82 -5.71 -1.73
C PHE A 126 -1.30 -5.96 -0.31
N TYR A 127 -1.98 -7.07 -0.07
CA TYR A 127 -2.48 -7.41 1.26
C TYR A 127 -1.37 -7.47 2.30
N ASN A 128 -0.24 -8.13 1.97
CA ASN A 128 0.90 -8.27 2.88
C ASN A 128 1.68 -6.96 3.09
N SER A 129 1.62 -6.01 2.16
CA SER A 129 2.36 -4.75 2.26
C SER A 129 1.61 -3.61 2.95
N GLY A 130 0.30 -3.71 3.05
CA GLY A 130 -0.57 -2.70 3.65
C GLY A 130 -1.50 -3.26 4.74
N PRO A 131 -2.62 -3.91 4.38
CA PRO A 131 -3.63 -4.36 5.34
C PRO A 131 -3.08 -5.25 6.46
N ALA A 132 -2.26 -6.26 6.13
CA ALA A 132 -1.69 -7.16 7.11
C ALA A 132 -0.70 -6.45 8.05
N VAL A 133 0.08 -5.50 7.54
CA VAL A 133 1.00 -4.69 8.36
C VAL A 133 0.20 -3.81 9.30
N PHE A 134 -0.79 -3.07 8.81
CA PHE A 134 -1.64 -2.23 9.65
C PHE A 134 -2.28 -3.02 10.79
N ARG A 135 -2.87 -4.19 10.47
CA ARG A 135 -3.48 -5.08 11.46
C ARG A 135 -2.49 -5.53 12.52
N ALA A 136 -1.30 -5.98 12.10
CA ALA A 136 -0.28 -6.47 13.02
C ALA A 136 0.21 -5.38 13.98
N GLU A 137 0.48 -4.18 13.47
CA GLU A 137 0.93 -3.04 14.26
C GLU A 137 -0.15 -2.55 15.24
N MET A 138 -1.41 -2.47 14.80
CA MET A 138 -2.51 -2.10 15.68
C MET A 138 -2.76 -3.14 16.76
N ALA A 139 -2.71 -4.42 16.44
CA ALA A 139 -2.84 -5.49 17.42
C ALA A 139 -1.71 -5.45 18.46
N ALA A 140 -0.47 -5.18 18.02
CA ALA A 140 0.68 -5.01 18.91
C ALA A 140 0.50 -3.80 19.84
N TYR A 141 0.03 -2.67 19.31
CA TYR A 141 -0.28 -1.49 20.11
C TYR A 141 -1.37 -1.78 21.15
N PHE A 142 -2.49 -2.42 20.77
CA PHE A 142 -3.57 -2.76 21.68
C PHE A 142 -3.09 -3.64 22.84
N LYS A 143 -2.27 -4.65 22.53
CA LYS A 143 -1.66 -5.52 23.55
C LYS A 143 -0.79 -4.73 24.53
N GLN A 144 -0.02 -3.74 24.06
CA GLN A 144 0.80 -2.88 24.92
C GLN A 144 -0.06 -1.95 25.78
N ALA A 145 -1.11 -1.33 25.22
CA ALA A 145 -2.01 -0.46 25.93
C ALA A 145 -2.83 -1.22 27.01
N GLU A 146 -3.21 -2.46 26.72
CA GLU A 146 -3.84 -3.32 27.72
C GLU A 146 -2.88 -3.70 28.86
N ALA A 147 -1.62 -4.01 28.54
CA ALA A 147 -0.59 -4.30 29.55
C ALA A 147 -0.32 -3.08 30.46
N ARG A 148 -0.53 -1.86 29.98
CA ARG A 148 -0.47 -0.62 30.79
C ARG A 148 -1.78 -0.35 31.55
N GLY A 149 -2.84 -1.16 31.37
CA GLY A 149 -4.14 -0.95 31.98
C GLY A 149 -4.99 0.16 31.37
N GLU A 150 -4.62 0.66 30.20
CA GLU A 150 -5.29 1.78 29.51
C GLU A 150 -6.47 1.34 28.65
N LEU A 151 -6.44 0.10 28.17
CA LEU A 151 -7.50 -0.52 27.37
C LEU A 151 -7.81 -1.91 27.93
N ARG A 152 -8.98 -2.43 27.55
CA ARG A 152 -9.38 -3.82 27.82
C ARG A 152 -10.08 -4.38 26.60
N MET A 153 -9.65 -5.54 26.11
CA MET A 153 -10.25 -6.23 24.99
C MET A 153 -9.91 -7.73 25.02
N ASP A 154 -10.80 -8.55 24.47
CA ASP A 154 -10.64 -10.01 24.50
C ASP A 154 -9.79 -10.50 23.31
N ASP A 155 -9.82 -9.79 22.17
CA ASP A 155 -9.09 -10.14 20.95
C ASP A 155 -8.49 -8.89 20.30
N HIS A 156 -7.17 -8.74 20.41
CA HIS A 156 -6.43 -7.60 19.86
C HIS A 156 -6.43 -7.57 18.34
N VAL A 157 -6.46 -8.75 17.69
CA VAL A 157 -6.43 -8.85 16.21
C VAL A 157 -7.79 -8.44 15.67
N LEU A 158 -8.87 -8.96 16.24
CA LEU A 158 -10.23 -8.55 15.87
C LEU A 158 -10.47 -7.06 16.13
N ALA A 159 -9.98 -6.53 17.24
CA ALA A 159 -10.08 -5.10 17.56
C ALA A 159 -9.34 -4.25 16.52
N ALA A 160 -8.17 -4.70 16.04
CA ALA A 160 -7.43 -4.03 14.97
C ALA A 160 -8.19 -4.02 13.64
N ASP A 161 -8.80 -5.14 13.26
CA ASP A 161 -9.62 -5.24 12.06
C ASP A 161 -10.86 -4.32 12.18
N GLN A 162 -11.58 -4.36 13.31
CA GLN A 162 -12.73 -3.49 13.57
C GLN A 162 -12.36 -2.01 13.53
N PHE A 163 -11.23 -1.62 14.12
CA PHE A 163 -10.75 -0.25 14.06
C PHE A 163 -10.53 0.23 12.64
N GLY A 164 -9.85 -0.58 11.81
CA GLY A 164 -9.62 -0.26 10.40
C GLY A 164 -10.92 -0.12 9.60
N GLU A 165 -11.90 -1.02 9.83
CA GLU A 165 -13.20 -0.96 9.17
C GLU A 165 -14.02 0.26 9.62
N LEU A 166 -14.04 0.59 10.92
CA LEU A 166 -14.74 1.76 11.44
C LEU A 166 -14.17 3.08 10.89
N CYS A 167 -12.84 3.17 10.73
CA CYS A 167 -12.21 4.37 10.16
C CYS A 167 -12.68 4.67 8.73
N LYS A 168 -13.01 3.66 7.93
CA LYS A 168 -13.40 3.82 6.52
C LYS A 168 -14.88 3.54 6.26
N ALA A 169 -15.67 3.23 7.30
CA ALA A 169 -17.09 2.91 7.18
C ALA A 169 -17.84 3.99 6.40
N ASP A 170 -18.76 3.57 5.50
CA ASP A 170 -19.55 4.43 4.59
C ASP A 170 -18.72 5.20 3.53
N VAL A 171 -17.60 5.80 3.92
CA VAL A 171 -16.75 6.60 3.00
C VAL A 171 -16.13 5.73 1.92
N TRP A 172 -15.58 4.59 2.30
CA TRP A 172 -14.85 3.71 1.37
C TRP A 172 -15.71 3.13 0.24
N PRO A 173 -16.87 2.51 0.50
CA PRO A 173 -17.72 2.02 -0.57
C PRO A 173 -18.13 3.13 -1.55
N ARG A 174 -18.48 4.31 -1.06
CA ARG A 174 -18.88 5.46 -1.89
C ARG A 174 -17.74 5.90 -2.83
N LEU A 175 -16.50 5.94 -2.33
CA LEU A 175 -15.35 6.29 -3.14
C LEU A 175 -15.03 5.22 -4.19
N ILE A 176 -15.07 3.93 -3.80
CA ILE A 176 -14.76 2.84 -4.73
C ILE A 176 -15.79 2.73 -5.85
N PHE A 177 -17.07 2.93 -5.55
CA PHE A 177 -18.14 2.95 -6.54
C PHE A 177 -18.30 4.31 -7.27
N GLY A 178 -17.50 5.33 -6.91
CA GLY A 178 -17.56 6.63 -7.56
C GLY A 178 -18.83 7.44 -7.23
N VAL A 179 -19.49 7.13 -6.12
CA VAL A 179 -20.71 7.83 -5.65
C VAL A 179 -20.36 9.23 -5.11
N THR A 180 -19.17 9.35 -4.51
CA THR A 180 -18.59 10.63 -4.07
C THR A 180 -17.19 10.79 -4.65
N LYS A 181 -16.80 12.03 -4.94
CA LYS A 181 -15.46 12.40 -5.36
C LYS A 181 -14.69 12.99 -4.18
#